data_b5230f0caad59dbc3cf15442fefc180c
#
_entry.id   b5230f0caad59dbc3cf15442fefc180c
#
_cell.length_a   1.000
_cell.length_b   1.000
_cell.length_c   1.000
_cell.angle_alpha   90.00
_cell.angle_beta   90.00
_cell.angle_gamma   90.00
#
_symmetry.space_group_name_H-M   'P 1'
#
loop_
_entity.id
_entity.type
_entity.pdbx_description
1 polymer ?
#
loop_
_entity_poly.entity_id
_entity_poly.type
_entity_poly.pdbx_seq_one_letter_code
_entity_poly.pdbx_strand_id
1 'polypeptide(L)'
;MTSTAPALTTAPEDAVLPGQRGGTDVSAAGRPIRRHEWTRDVLACLAFLALAGWLTLGLWPDPDTRTLALNPPDQILYEWFLAHDTMLWSGDFSLVTDRLNAPYGVNLLANTTVILLGGLLAPVTAAYGAATTFALLVALNLAGTAIAWYLLLHRTLGASRIAAAVGAAFCGFAPGMVSQSNSHLHMTAQWLIPPMLWCVVELARAARSGTARPRRFIACGVLFGVLVSLQVFIGEETLFLTALALAIVTVTYVAIVRPPRAVLARFAAGLSLAVAVAVALLAYPLWVQFKGPQSVSDGVFSPHYFSADLAGFTAFSPLTLAGDDTAAKLTTGPAEYNTFLGWPLVLLSLGLLVWLRRDALAAACGAGALAMSALALGPQVTLQHERTPLPGPYRLLMHLPVVDGALPMRFALAAIPLLAVLLVLALRQAARSDLRGVRVGVPALVAAALLPLFPTPLPTKDRPAVPVFFADGLWRQCATDGDVIVPVPLPTPEQPLPMRYATSALTAFALPEGFFIGPHGPDGKATMGIQKRTTSWVLSEVARTGVVPAINDDHRLDARKDLTMWNAACVVLTPGHPRHAELQRTLEALLGPGTPSADVLYWPRTW
;
A
#
# COMPACT_ATOMS: atom_id res chain seq x y z
N MET A 1 37.01 -43.68 -75.52
CA MET A 1 38.48 -43.53 -75.57
C MET A 1 38.88 -43.17 -74.15
N THR A 2 39.25 -44.16 -73.42
CA THR A 2 40.58 -44.54 -72.88
C THR A 2 40.99 -43.56 -71.75
N SER A 3 40.85 -44.04 -70.47
CA SER A 3 42.00 -44.69 -69.79
C SER A 3 42.94 -43.64 -69.21
N THR A 4 43.31 -43.54 -67.95
CA THR A 4 43.86 -44.54 -67.02
C THR A 4 44.14 -43.88 -65.69
N ALA A 5 43.97 -44.55 -64.59
CA ALA A 5 44.75 -44.34 -63.37
C ALA A 5 46.12 -44.93 -63.49
N PRO A 6 47.13 -44.62 -62.69
CA PRO A 6 47.42 -45.34 -61.45
C PRO A 6 47.99 -44.47 -60.30
N ALA A 7 47.81 -44.89 -59.09
CA ALA A 7 48.48 -45.78 -58.15
C ALA A 7 49.60 -45.08 -57.28
N LEU A 8 49.32 -45.21 -55.95
CA LEU A 8 50.18 -45.53 -54.81
C LEU A 8 51.64 -44.98 -54.78
N THR A 9 51.95 -44.26 -53.71
CA THR A 9 53.08 -44.66 -52.82
C THR A 9 53.12 -43.86 -51.49
N THR A 10 53.16 -44.62 -50.44
CA THR A 10 53.99 -44.57 -49.20
C THR A 10 53.93 -43.34 -48.27
N ALA A 11 53.54 -43.63 -47.04
CA ALA A 11 53.86 -42.88 -45.86
C ALA A 11 55.35 -42.89 -45.50
N PRO A 12 55.81 -41.95 -44.67
CA PRO A 12 56.33 -42.29 -43.35
C PRO A 12 55.78 -41.38 -42.24
N GLU A 13 55.36 -42.01 -41.15
CA GLU A 13 55.99 -42.12 -39.83
C GLU A 13 56.18 -40.82 -39.01
N ASP A 14 55.51 -40.83 -37.86
CA ASP A 14 55.90 -40.29 -36.57
C ASP A 14 56.09 -38.77 -36.37
N ALA A 15 55.01 -38.11 -35.81
CA ALA A 15 55.22 -37.02 -34.93
C ALA A 15 54.34 -37.22 -33.69
N VAL A 16 54.98 -37.54 -32.60
CA VAL A 16 54.47 -37.73 -31.23
C VAL A 16 53.81 -36.46 -30.71
N LEU A 17 52.51 -36.52 -30.37
CA LEU A 17 51.84 -35.50 -29.61
C LEU A 17 52.12 -35.67 -28.11
N PRO A 18 52.47 -34.60 -27.35
CA PRO A 18 52.69 -34.71 -25.91
C PRO A 18 51.36 -34.73 -25.13
N GLY A 19 51.27 -35.77 -24.37
CA GLY A 19 50.60 -35.98 -23.09
C GLY A 19 49.30 -35.21 -22.76
N GLN A 20 48.17 -35.90 -22.86
CA GLN A 20 46.98 -35.64 -22.03
C GLN A 20 47.38 -35.86 -20.56
N ARG A 21 47.45 -34.79 -19.79
CA ARG A 21 47.47 -34.88 -18.31
C ARG A 21 46.03 -34.67 -17.79
N GLY A 22 45.64 -35.64 -17.05
CA GLY A 22 44.60 -35.85 -16.09
C GLY A 22 43.53 -34.80 -15.94
N GLY A 23 42.29 -35.22 -16.17
CA GLY A 23 41.11 -34.53 -15.69
C GLY A 23 41.16 -34.42 -14.18
N THR A 24 41.18 -33.21 -13.67
CA THR A 24 40.75 -32.93 -12.30
C THR A 24 39.33 -32.45 -12.40
N ASP A 25 38.40 -33.26 -11.90
CA ASP A 25 37.06 -32.88 -11.51
C ASP A 25 37.11 -31.56 -10.72
N VAL A 26 36.73 -30.47 -11.36
CA VAL A 26 36.43 -29.25 -10.65
C VAL A 26 35.02 -29.42 -10.08
N SER A 27 34.96 -30.09 -8.91
CA SER A 27 33.89 -30.01 -7.94
C SER A 27 33.44 -28.57 -7.88
N ALA A 28 32.14 -28.35 -8.11
CA ALA A 28 31.45 -27.10 -7.86
C ALA A 28 31.41 -26.82 -6.34
N ALA A 29 32.58 -26.63 -5.76
CA ALA A 29 32.71 -26.09 -4.41
C ALA A 29 32.22 -24.65 -4.45
N GLY A 30 31.12 -24.39 -3.75
CA GLY A 30 30.55 -23.05 -3.61
C GLY A 30 31.66 -22.08 -3.22
N ARG A 31 31.87 -21.03 -4.03
CA ARG A 31 32.78 -19.94 -3.68
C ARG A 31 32.39 -19.42 -2.31
N PRO A 32 33.29 -19.37 -1.32
CA PRO A 32 32.98 -18.77 -0.04
C PRO A 32 32.52 -17.33 -0.27
N ILE A 33 31.31 -17.03 0.16
CA ILE A 33 30.75 -15.67 0.07
C ILE A 33 31.70 -14.80 0.89
N ARG A 34 32.43 -13.91 0.24
CA ARG A 34 33.42 -13.04 0.89
C ARG A 34 32.69 -12.19 1.92
N ARG A 35 33.12 -12.20 3.19
CA ARG A 35 32.57 -11.40 4.30
C ARG A 35 32.34 -9.92 3.91
N HIS A 36 33.21 -9.35 3.09
CA HIS A 36 33.10 -7.99 2.56
C HIS A 36 31.87 -7.72 1.64
N GLU A 37 31.28 -8.75 1.05
CA GLU A 37 30.13 -8.57 0.16
C GLU A 37 28.85 -8.39 0.97
N TRP A 38 28.69 -9.14 2.06
CA TRP A 38 27.58 -9.00 2.99
C TRP A 38 27.54 -7.62 3.67
N THR A 39 28.71 -7.10 4.05
CA THR A 39 28.80 -5.79 4.73
C THR A 39 28.20 -4.68 3.89
N ARG A 40 28.43 -4.68 2.56
CA ARG A 40 27.89 -3.65 1.66
C ARG A 40 26.37 -3.76 1.49
N ASP A 41 25.83 -4.98 1.44
CA ASP A 41 24.39 -5.21 1.37
C ASP A 41 23.70 -4.78 2.67
N VAL A 42 24.30 -5.09 3.83
CA VAL A 42 23.84 -4.65 5.14
C VAL A 42 23.86 -3.13 5.26
N LEU A 43 24.92 -2.46 4.79
CA LEU A 43 25.01 -0.99 4.79
C LEU A 43 23.89 -0.35 3.96
N ALA A 44 23.55 -0.91 2.80
CA ALA A 44 22.44 -0.43 1.99
C ALA A 44 21.09 -0.58 2.74
N CYS A 45 20.86 -1.73 3.38
CA CYS A 45 19.65 -1.96 4.18
C CYS A 45 19.57 -0.98 5.36
N LEU A 46 20.68 -0.76 6.07
CA LEU A 46 20.75 0.20 7.18
C LEU A 46 20.51 1.64 6.72
N ALA A 47 20.99 2.02 5.53
CA ALA A 47 20.73 3.32 4.95
C ALA A 47 19.23 3.54 4.65
N PHE A 48 18.52 2.52 4.14
CA PHE A 48 17.07 2.60 3.93
C PHE A 48 16.30 2.69 5.25
N LEU A 49 16.70 1.92 6.26
CA LEU A 49 16.11 2.01 7.61
C LEU A 49 16.36 3.39 8.25
N ALA A 50 17.56 3.92 8.12
CA ALA A 50 17.90 5.25 8.63
C ALA A 50 17.09 6.36 7.93
N LEU A 51 16.90 6.26 6.60
CA LEU A 51 16.08 7.21 5.84
C LEU A 51 14.61 7.12 6.25
N ALA A 52 14.08 5.92 6.44
CA ALA A 52 12.70 5.72 6.91
C ALA A 52 12.51 6.26 8.35
N GLY A 53 13.47 5.99 9.25
CA GLY A 53 13.45 6.54 10.61
C GLY A 53 13.51 8.07 10.62
N TRP A 54 14.32 8.68 9.72
CA TRP A 54 14.38 10.13 9.57
C TRP A 54 13.07 10.73 9.03
N LEU A 55 12.41 10.06 8.07
CA LEU A 55 11.11 10.49 7.56
C LEU A 55 10.01 10.48 8.63
N THR A 56 10.05 9.52 9.52
CA THR A 56 9.04 9.31 10.58
C THR A 56 9.44 9.94 11.92
N LEU A 57 10.53 10.72 11.97
CA LEU A 57 11.14 11.23 13.21
C LEU A 57 10.13 11.93 14.11
N GLY A 58 9.16 12.67 13.55
CA GLY A 58 8.16 13.41 14.30
C GLY A 58 7.14 12.55 15.06
N LEU A 59 7.01 11.26 14.75
CA LEU A 59 6.07 10.34 15.44
C LEU A 59 6.67 9.67 16.69
N TRP A 60 8.01 9.54 16.77
CA TRP A 60 8.66 8.71 17.78
C TRP A 60 8.75 9.31 19.19
N PRO A 61 8.77 10.66 19.40
CA PRO A 61 8.86 11.20 20.76
C PRO A 61 7.73 10.74 21.68
N ASP A 62 6.50 10.65 21.14
CA ASP A 62 5.33 10.13 21.83
C ASP A 62 4.27 9.75 20.79
N PRO A 63 4.21 8.48 20.34
CA PRO A 63 3.27 8.05 19.32
C PRO A 63 1.79 8.23 19.71
N ASP A 64 1.46 8.21 21.01
CA ASP A 64 0.07 8.34 21.45
C ASP A 64 -0.45 9.78 21.36
N THR A 65 0.40 10.77 21.58
CA THR A 65 0.03 12.19 21.51
C THR A 65 0.45 12.88 20.22
N ARG A 66 1.11 12.16 19.31
CA ARG A 66 1.52 12.65 17.98
C ARG A 66 0.71 12.00 16.86
N THR A 67 0.46 12.77 15.80
CA THR A 67 -0.22 12.27 14.59
C THR A 67 0.39 12.89 13.34
N LEU A 68 0.27 12.20 12.21
CA LEU A 68 0.57 12.77 10.90
C LEU A 68 -0.35 13.97 10.65
N ALA A 69 0.23 15.13 10.34
CA ALA A 69 -0.52 16.39 10.28
C ALA A 69 -1.47 16.44 9.08
N LEU A 70 -1.11 15.75 7.99
CA LEU A 70 -1.76 15.89 6.68
C LEU A 70 -2.99 14.98 6.50
N ASN A 71 -3.03 13.84 7.21
CA ASN A 71 -4.17 12.92 7.12
C ASN A 71 -4.44 12.20 8.46
N PRO A 72 -4.81 12.92 9.52
CA PRO A 72 -5.07 12.33 10.84
C PRO A 72 -6.24 11.33 10.88
N PRO A 73 -7.35 11.52 10.12
CA PRO A 73 -8.47 10.58 10.19
C PRO A 73 -8.09 9.16 9.80
N ASP A 74 -7.35 8.98 8.70
CA ASP A 74 -6.93 7.66 8.27
C ASP A 74 -5.94 7.02 9.24
N GLN A 75 -5.08 7.80 9.91
CA GLN A 75 -4.22 7.26 10.97
C GLN A 75 -5.05 6.62 12.08
N ILE A 76 -6.12 7.28 12.53
CA ILE A 76 -7.01 6.76 13.58
C ILE A 76 -7.72 5.49 13.11
N LEU A 77 -8.14 5.45 11.85
CA LEU A 77 -8.75 4.26 11.25
C LEU A 77 -7.77 3.07 11.26
N TYR A 78 -6.52 3.29 10.82
CA TYR A 78 -5.50 2.22 10.85
C TYR A 78 -5.12 1.81 12.26
N GLU A 79 -5.01 2.74 13.20
CA GLU A 79 -4.78 2.41 14.61
C GLU A 79 -5.90 1.52 15.16
N TRP A 80 -7.15 1.78 14.78
CA TRP A 80 -8.29 0.94 15.16
C TRP A 80 -8.18 -0.47 14.54
N PHE A 81 -7.86 -0.61 13.25
CA PHE A 81 -7.65 -1.90 12.62
C PHE A 81 -6.51 -2.68 13.27
N LEU A 82 -5.37 -2.03 13.53
CA LEU A 82 -4.23 -2.67 14.19
C LEU A 82 -4.56 -3.17 15.61
N ALA A 83 -5.38 -2.41 16.36
CA ALA A 83 -5.87 -2.85 17.66
C ALA A 83 -6.82 -4.04 17.51
N HIS A 84 -7.73 -4.01 16.53
CA HIS A 84 -8.66 -5.10 16.26
C HIS A 84 -7.95 -6.39 15.79
N ASP A 85 -6.90 -6.26 14.99
CA ASP A 85 -6.12 -7.40 14.48
C ASP A 85 -5.42 -8.18 15.60
N THR A 86 -5.29 -7.66 16.83
CA THR A 86 -4.81 -8.42 18.00
C THR A 86 -5.71 -9.61 18.32
N MET A 87 -6.99 -9.55 17.94
CA MET A 87 -7.96 -10.65 18.09
C MET A 87 -7.61 -11.90 17.27
N LEU A 88 -6.75 -11.79 16.25
CA LEU A 88 -6.22 -12.95 15.51
C LEU A 88 -5.46 -13.92 16.44
N TRP A 89 -4.85 -13.42 17.50
CA TRP A 89 -4.07 -14.22 18.45
C TRP A 89 -4.92 -14.77 19.62
N SER A 90 -6.06 -14.13 19.94
CA SER A 90 -7.01 -14.64 20.94
C SER A 90 -8.00 -15.66 20.37
N GLY A 91 -8.13 -15.72 19.03
CA GLY A 91 -9.09 -16.59 18.35
C GLY A 91 -10.49 -15.98 18.19
N ASP A 92 -10.68 -14.71 18.57
CA ASP A 92 -11.98 -14.00 18.49
C ASP A 92 -12.13 -13.16 17.21
N PHE A 93 -11.19 -13.28 16.28
CA PHE A 93 -11.19 -12.52 15.03
C PHE A 93 -12.23 -13.03 14.03
N SER A 94 -12.96 -12.08 13.44
CA SER A 94 -13.88 -12.33 12.32
C SER A 94 -13.63 -11.35 11.19
N LEU A 95 -13.76 -11.79 9.94
CA LEU A 95 -13.70 -10.91 8.75
C LEU A 95 -14.87 -9.92 8.67
N VAL A 96 -15.94 -10.17 9.42
CA VAL A 96 -17.02 -9.20 9.67
C VAL A 96 -17.04 -8.96 11.17
N THR A 97 -16.64 -7.77 11.58
CA THR A 97 -16.54 -7.42 13.00
C THR A 97 -17.81 -6.72 13.49
N ASP A 98 -18.22 -6.98 14.72
CA ASP A 98 -19.27 -6.27 15.46
C ASP A 98 -18.73 -5.14 16.35
N ARG A 99 -17.41 -4.96 16.41
CA ARG A 99 -16.77 -3.96 17.27
C ARG A 99 -16.87 -2.53 16.75
N LEU A 100 -17.32 -2.35 15.52
CA LEU A 100 -17.59 -1.05 14.88
C LEU A 100 -18.92 -1.14 14.15
N ASN A 101 -19.68 -0.02 14.09
CA ASN A 101 -21.00 0.04 13.46
C ASN A 101 -22.00 -0.95 14.11
N ALA A 102 -21.94 -1.10 15.44
CA ALA A 102 -22.85 -2.00 16.15
C ALA A 102 -24.32 -1.52 16.04
N PRO A 103 -25.29 -2.43 15.86
CA PRO A 103 -25.16 -3.89 15.82
C PRO A 103 -24.91 -4.48 14.42
N TYR A 104 -24.79 -3.67 13.37
CA TYR A 104 -24.71 -4.13 11.97
C TYR A 104 -23.35 -4.73 11.64
N GLY A 105 -22.29 -4.19 12.25
CA GLY A 105 -20.91 -4.60 12.00
C GLY A 105 -20.30 -3.99 10.74
N VAL A 106 -19.05 -4.37 10.47
CA VAL A 106 -18.25 -3.91 9.34
C VAL A 106 -17.55 -5.09 8.66
N ASN A 107 -17.67 -5.19 7.35
CA ASN A 107 -16.90 -6.12 6.55
C ASN A 107 -15.47 -5.58 6.38
N LEU A 108 -14.50 -6.22 7.03
CA LEU A 108 -13.12 -5.76 7.01
C LEU A 108 -12.49 -5.80 5.61
N LEU A 109 -12.92 -6.73 4.75
CA LEU A 109 -12.41 -6.86 3.39
C LEU A 109 -13.01 -5.83 2.40
N ALA A 110 -14.12 -5.17 2.77
CA ALA A 110 -14.61 -3.99 2.05
C ALA A 110 -13.85 -2.71 2.42
N ASN A 111 -12.91 -2.81 3.35
CA ASN A 111 -12.07 -1.73 3.87
C ASN A 111 -10.58 -2.02 3.62
N THR A 112 -9.73 -1.01 3.75
CA THR A 112 -8.28 -1.14 3.55
C THR A 112 -7.56 -1.63 4.80
N THR A 113 -7.96 -2.80 5.33
CA THR A 113 -7.61 -3.31 6.68
C THR A 113 -6.26 -3.96 6.68
N VAL A 114 -5.24 -3.74 6.44
CA VAL A 114 -3.88 -4.33 6.52
C VAL A 114 -3.74 -5.55 7.45
N ILE A 115 -4.70 -6.47 7.42
CA ILE A 115 -4.84 -7.64 8.35
C ILE A 115 -3.53 -8.42 8.50
N LEU A 116 -2.78 -8.64 7.41
CA LEU A 116 -1.50 -9.35 7.49
C LEU A 116 -0.48 -8.59 8.35
N LEU A 117 -0.41 -7.26 8.20
CA LEU A 117 0.54 -6.42 8.95
C LEU A 117 0.15 -6.34 10.42
N GLY A 118 -1.14 -6.11 10.69
CA GLY A 118 -1.69 -6.06 12.05
C GLY A 118 -1.52 -7.38 12.78
N GLY A 119 -1.84 -8.51 12.12
CA GLY A 119 -1.65 -9.84 12.70
C GLY A 119 -0.19 -10.18 12.99
N LEU A 120 0.74 -9.83 12.11
CA LEU A 120 2.18 -10.03 12.34
C LEU A 120 2.71 -9.17 13.51
N LEU A 121 2.20 -7.95 13.67
CA LEU A 121 2.62 -7.02 14.72
C LEU A 121 1.66 -6.96 15.90
N ALA A 122 0.67 -7.86 15.99
CA ALA A 122 -0.24 -7.95 17.12
C ALA A 122 0.46 -8.01 18.49
N PRO A 123 1.58 -8.75 18.69
CA PRO A 123 2.31 -8.71 19.95
C PRO A 123 2.90 -7.33 20.27
N VAL A 124 3.32 -6.57 19.26
CA VAL A 124 3.81 -5.18 19.42
C VAL A 124 2.65 -4.26 19.78
N THR A 125 1.52 -4.41 19.10
CA THR A 125 0.30 -3.64 19.38
C THR A 125 -0.19 -3.88 20.80
N ALA A 126 -0.22 -5.14 21.25
CA ALA A 126 -0.64 -5.50 22.60
C ALA A 126 0.31 -4.96 23.69
N ALA A 127 1.62 -4.89 23.40
CA ALA A 127 2.63 -4.45 24.37
C ALA A 127 2.84 -2.94 24.41
N TYR A 128 2.73 -2.25 23.26
CA TYR A 128 3.15 -0.85 23.08
C TYR A 128 2.06 0.04 22.47
N GLY A 129 0.87 -0.50 22.24
CA GLY A 129 -0.26 0.22 21.65
C GLY A 129 -0.23 0.32 20.11
N ALA A 130 -1.41 0.58 19.54
CA ALA A 130 -1.62 0.65 18.10
C ALA A 130 -0.91 1.86 17.46
N ALA A 131 -0.77 2.97 18.17
CA ALA A 131 -0.07 4.16 17.70
C ALA A 131 1.43 3.89 17.43
N THR A 132 2.08 3.17 18.36
CA THR A 132 3.48 2.72 18.19
C THR A 132 3.61 1.76 17.01
N THR A 133 2.70 0.81 16.87
CA THR A 133 2.67 -0.13 15.75
C THR A 133 2.47 0.59 14.42
N PHE A 134 1.58 1.60 14.37
CA PHE A 134 1.37 2.43 13.19
C PHE A 134 2.65 3.17 12.79
N ALA A 135 3.32 3.88 13.72
CA ALA A 135 4.57 4.58 13.45
C ALA A 135 5.67 3.62 12.95
N LEU A 136 5.76 2.43 13.55
CA LEU A 136 6.68 1.38 13.13
C LEU A 136 6.37 0.90 11.70
N LEU A 137 5.11 0.67 11.35
CA LEU A 137 4.70 0.22 10.02
C LEU A 137 4.95 1.28 8.95
N VAL A 138 4.73 2.57 9.21
CA VAL A 138 5.08 3.64 8.27
C VAL A 138 6.56 3.56 7.90
N ALA A 139 7.45 3.41 8.88
CA ALA A 139 8.88 3.29 8.64
C ALA A 139 9.26 1.96 7.95
N LEU A 140 8.76 0.82 8.45
CA LEU A 140 9.13 -0.49 7.94
C LEU A 140 8.60 -0.75 6.53
N ASN A 141 7.43 -0.22 6.16
CA ASN A 141 6.88 -0.38 4.81
C ASN A 141 7.76 0.32 3.77
N LEU A 142 8.22 1.54 4.03
CA LEU A 142 9.12 2.27 3.13
C LEU A 142 10.48 1.57 3.01
N ALA A 143 11.11 1.28 4.15
CA ALA A 143 12.42 0.63 4.18
C ALA A 143 12.35 -0.81 3.61
N GLY A 144 11.33 -1.59 4.00
CA GLY A 144 11.13 -2.96 3.54
C GLY A 144 10.88 -3.02 2.03
N THR A 145 10.11 -2.09 1.48
CA THR A 145 9.91 -1.95 0.03
C THR A 145 11.23 -1.65 -0.67
N ALA A 146 12.03 -0.67 -0.19
CA ALA A 146 13.34 -0.38 -0.74
C ALA A 146 14.29 -1.60 -0.65
N ILE A 147 14.35 -2.28 0.49
CA ILE A 147 15.20 -3.48 0.69
C ILE A 147 14.79 -4.59 -0.29
N ALA A 148 13.51 -4.87 -0.44
CA ALA A 148 13.01 -5.91 -1.34
C ALA A 148 13.35 -5.60 -2.80
N TRP A 149 13.19 -4.34 -3.25
CA TRP A 149 13.61 -3.89 -4.57
C TRP A 149 15.13 -3.95 -4.75
N TYR A 150 15.92 -3.55 -3.74
CA TYR A 150 17.38 -3.67 -3.79
C TYR A 150 17.83 -5.12 -4.07
N LEU A 151 17.24 -6.07 -3.36
CA LEU A 151 17.56 -7.48 -3.53
C LEU A 151 17.17 -7.98 -4.93
N LEU A 152 16.00 -7.61 -5.44
CA LEU A 152 15.55 -7.97 -6.78
C LEU A 152 16.47 -7.38 -7.86
N LEU A 153 16.74 -6.07 -7.80
CA LEU A 153 17.56 -5.36 -8.78
C LEU A 153 19.01 -5.85 -8.77
N HIS A 154 19.59 -6.08 -7.59
CA HIS A 154 20.96 -6.55 -7.47
C HIS A 154 21.11 -8.03 -7.86
N ARG A 155 20.30 -8.92 -7.26
CA ARG A 155 20.50 -10.37 -7.41
C ARG A 155 19.82 -10.97 -8.64
N THR A 156 18.69 -10.41 -9.07
CA THR A 156 17.90 -10.98 -10.18
C THR A 156 18.19 -10.27 -11.50
N LEU A 157 18.26 -8.93 -11.50
CA LEU A 157 18.58 -8.12 -12.67
C LEU A 157 20.11 -7.99 -12.90
N GLY A 158 20.93 -8.32 -11.88
CA GLY A 158 22.40 -8.28 -11.97
C GLY A 158 22.98 -6.86 -11.99
N ALA A 159 22.27 -5.90 -11.39
CA ALA A 159 22.73 -4.52 -11.26
C ALA A 159 23.90 -4.42 -10.27
N SER A 160 24.79 -3.44 -10.47
CA SER A 160 25.76 -3.09 -9.43
C SER A 160 25.04 -2.65 -8.16
N ARG A 161 25.66 -2.81 -6.98
CA ARG A 161 25.07 -2.44 -5.71
C ARG A 161 24.62 -0.98 -5.67
N ILE A 162 25.42 -0.07 -6.22
CA ILE A 162 25.09 1.37 -6.29
C ILE A 162 23.86 1.59 -7.18
N ALA A 163 23.84 1.02 -8.39
CA ALA A 163 22.69 1.17 -9.28
C ALA A 163 21.42 0.56 -8.67
N ALA A 164 21.53 -0.61 -8.03
CA ALA A 164 20.42 -1.26 -7.32
C ALA A 164 19.95 -0.41 -6.14
N ALA A 165 20.86 0.19 -5.36
CA ALA A 165 20.50 1.06 -4.24
C ALA A 165 19.78 2.34 -4.70
N VAL A 166 20.24 2.97 -5.79
CA VAL A 166 19.56 4.14 -6.38
C VAL A 166 18.16 3.79 -6.85
N GLY A 167 17.97 2.70 -7.62
CA GLY A 167 16.67 2.26 -8.08
C GLY A 167 15.74 1.86 -6.92
N ALA A 168 16.28 1.18 -5.92
CA ALA A 168 15.54 0.74 -4.73
C ALA A 168 15.12 1.93 -3.84
N ALA A 169 16.02 2.90 -3.63
CA ALA A 169 15.68 4.14 -2.94
C ALA A 169 14.53 4.86 -3.64
N PHE A 170 14.56 4.93 -4.97
CA PHE A 170 13.44 5.52 -5.71
C PHE A 170 12.15 4.70 -5.57
N CYS A 171 12.20 3.36 -5.58
CA CYS A 171 11.03 2.53 -5.34
C CYS A 171 10.42 2.72 -3.94
N GLY A 172 11.24 2.86 -2.91
CA GLY A 172 10.76 2.98 -1.52
C GLY A 172 10.44 4.41 -1.09
N PHE A 173 11.09 5.42 -1.69
CA PHE A 173 11.05 6.81 -1.20
C PHE A 173 10.73 7.85 -2.29
N ALA A 174 10.20 7.44 -3.45
CA ALA A 174 9.69 8.38 -4.44
C ALA A 174 8.57 9.26 -3.86
N PRO A 175 8.33 10.46 -4.41
CA PRO A 175 7.31 11.38 -3.90
C PRO A 175 5.95 10.76 -3.67
N GLY A 176 5.48 9.89 -4.59
CA GLY A 176 4.22 9.16 -4.43
C GLY A 176 4.24 8.20 -3.23
N MET A 177 5.35 7.49 -2.97
CA MET A 177 5.47 6.59 -1.82
C MET A 177 5.48 7.35 -0.50
N VAL A 178 6.19 8.48 -0.46
CA VAL A 178 6.23 9.37 0.73
C VAL A 178 4.86 10.01 0.96
N SER A 179 4.16 10.41 -0.09
CA SER A 179 2.79 10.92 -0.01
C SER A 179 1.84 9.87 0.58
N GLN A 180 1.88 8.63 0.08
CA GLN A 180 1.07 7.53 0.60
C GLN A 180 1.40 7.19 2.07
N SER A 181 2.60 7.55 2.55
CA SER A 181 2.96 7.39 3.97
C SER A 181 2.13 8.28 4.91
N ASN A 182 1.39 9.24 4.37
CA ASN A 182 0.38 9.98 5.12
C ASN A 182 -0.87 9.10 5.31
N SER A 183 -0.68 8.05 6.08
CA SER A 183 -1.70 7.13 6.60
C SER A 183 -2.22 6.04 5.64
N HIS A 184 -1.66 5.83 4.47
CA HIS A 184 -2.07 4.73 3.58
C HIS A 184 -1.11 3.53 3.70
N LEU A 185 -1.15 2.81 4.81
CA LEU A 185 -0.27 1.65 5.08
C LEU A 185 -0.34 0.58 3.98
N HIS A 186 -1.53 0.32 3.43
CA HIS A 186 -1.78 -0.66 2.37
C HIS A 186 -1.08 -0.32 1.06
N MET A 187 -0.89 0.98 0.76
CA MET A 187 -0.23 1.45 -0.46
C MET A 187 1.31 1.44 -0.33
N THR A 188 1.83 1.64 0.88
CA THR A 188 3.27 1.70 1.13
C THR A 188 3.90 0.34 1.37
N ALA A 189 3.13 -0.66 1.81
CA ALA A 189 3.59 -2.02 2.09
C ALA A 189 3.75 -2.85 0.79
N GLN A 190 4.67 -2.45 -0.06
CA GLN A 190 4.94 -3.10 -1.36
C GLN A 190 6.09 -4.13 -1.32
N TRP A 191 6.56 -4.48 -0.13
CA TRP A 191 7.72 -5.37 0.03
C TRP A 191 7.49 -6.82 -0.44
N LEU A 192 6.24 -7.28 -0.63
CA LEU A 192 5.91 -8.56 -1.26
C LEU A 192 5.96 -8.50 -2.80
N ILE A 193 5.89 -7.33 -3.42
CA ILE A 193 5.89 -7.18 -4.88
C ILE A 193 7.21 -7.68 -5.50
N PRO A 194 8.42 -7.28 -5.03
CA PRO A 194 9.67 -7.79 -5.60
C PRO A 194 9.84 -9.32 -5.51
N PRO A 195 9.49 -10.03 -4.42
CA PRO A 195 9.44 -11.50 -4.40
C PRO A 195 8.48 -12.10 -5.43
N MET A 196 7.31 -11.49 -5.66
CA MET A 196 6.38 -11.92 -6.72
C MET A 196 7.02 -11.79 -8.10
N LEU A 197 7.66 -10.64 -8.39
CA LEU A 197 8.39 -10.41 -9.64
C LEU A 197 9.56 -11.39 -9.81
N TRP A 198 10.26 -11.73 -8.73
CA TRP A 198 11.25 -12.78 -8.75
C TRP A 198 10.66 -14.13 -9.17
N CYS A 199 9.49 -14.52 -8.64
CA CYS A 199 8.79 -15.74 -9.06
C CYS A 199 8.46 -15.70 -10.57
N VAL A 200 7.94 -14.58 -11.08
CA VAL A 200 7.63 -14.39 -12.51
C VAL A 200 8.89 -14.55 -13.37
N VAL A 201 10.03 -13.96 -12.98
CA VAL A 201 11.30 -14.09 -13.69
C VAL A 201 11.79 -15.55 -13.66
N GLU A 202 11.70 -16.24 -12.53
CA GLU A 202 12.10 -17.65 -12.41
C GLU A 202 11.20 -18.58 -13.24
N LEU A 203 9.88 -18.34 -13.27
CA LEU A 203 8.96 -19.07 -14.14
C LEU A 203 9.31 -18.85 -15.61
N ALA A 204 9.63 -17.62 -16.02
CA ALA A 204 10.06 -17.31 -17.37
C ALA A 204 11.41 -17.97 -17.74
N ARG A 205 12.36 -18.03 -16.81
CA ARG A 205 13.65 -18.75 -16.97
C ARG A 205 13.42 -20.27 -17.10
N ALA A 206 12.60 -20.84 -16.22
CA ALA A 206 12.27 -22.26 -16.24
C ALA A 206 11.51 -22.66 -17.51
N ALA A 207 10.61 -21.80 -18.00
CA ALA A 207 9.89 -22.01 -19.26
C ALA A 207 10.82 -22.08 -20.48
N ARG A 208 11.92 -21.32 -20.47
CA ARG A 208 12.96 -21.34 -21.54
C ARG A 208 13.86 -22.56 -21.45
N SER A 209 14.25 -23.00 -20.26
CA SER A 209 15.13 -24.17 -20.04
C SER A 209 14.44 -25.53 -20.22
N GLY A 210 13.12 -25.57 -20.41
CA GLY A 210 12.36 -26.81 -20.52
C GLY A 210 12.16 -27.51 -19.16
N THR A 211 11.95 -28.84 -19.19
CA THR A 211 11.60 -29.64 -18.00
C THR A 211 12.76 -29.96 -17.06
N ALA A 212 13.93 -29.35 -17.25
CA ALA A 212 15.15 -29.70 -16.50
C ALA A 212 15.04 -29.49 -14.97
N ARG A 213 14.04 -28.72 -14.47
CA ARG A 213 13.85 -28.45 -13.01
C ARG A 213 12.36 -28.33 -12.63
N PRO A 214 11.55 -29.40 -12.74
CA PRO A 214 10.11 -29.33 -12.49
C PRO A 214 9.77 -28.91 -11.04
N ARG A 215 10.54 -29.37 -10.05
CA ARG A 215 10.33 -28.99 -8.63
C ARG A 215 10.45 -27.47 -8.41
N ARG A 216 11.45 -26.81 -9.04
CA ARG A 216 11.64 -25.36 -8.91
C ARG A 216 10.50 -24.60 -9.60
N PHE A 217 10.06 -25.07 -10.76
CA PHE A 217 8.92 -24.48 -11.47
C PHE A 217 7.64 -24.52 -10.63
N ILE A 218 7.30 -25.70 -10.07
CA ILE A 218 6.14 -25.87 -9.19
C ILE A 218 6.27 -25.01 -7.93
N ALA A 219 7.43 -25.04 -7.27
CA ALA A 219 7.69 -24.24 -6.07
C ALA A 219 7.51 -22.73 -6.32
N CYS A 220 8.01 -22.20 -7.46
CA CYS A 220 7.83 -20.80 -7.81
C CYS A 220 6.36 -20.47 -8.13
N GLY A 221 5.61 -21.37 -8.80
CA GLY A 221 4.18 -21.17 -9.06
C GLY A 221 3.36 -21.14 -7.77
N VAL A 222 3.60 -22.10 -6.86
CA VAL A 222 2.94 -22.16 -5.55
C VAL A 222 3.30 -20.94 -4.70
N LEU A 223 4.59 -20.60 -4.59
CA LEU A 223 5.04 -19.44 -3.83
C LEU A 223 4.43 -18.15 -4.37
N PHE A 224 4.34 -18.00 -5.70
CA PHE A 224 3.71 -16.84 -6.30
C PHE A 224 2.22 -16.73 -5.89
N GLY A 225 1.45 -17.83 -5.96
CA GLY A 225 0.06 -17.85 -5.51
C GLY A 225 -0.11 -17.51 -4.03
N VAL A 226 0.79 -18.01 -3.16
CA VAL A 226 0.82 -17.67 -1.72
C VAL A 226 1.11 -16.18 -1.52
N LEU A 227 2.13 -15.63 -2.20
CA LEU A 227 2.49 -14.21 -2.09
C LEU A 227 1.35 -13.30 -2.56
N VAL A 228 0.65 -13.67 -3.64
CA VAL A 228 -0.56 -12.96 -4.10
C VAL A 228 -1.62 -12.97 -3.00
N SER A 229 -1.88 -14.12 -2.40
CA SER A 229 -2.87 -14.24 -1.33
C SER A 229 -2.50 -13.41 -0.09
N LEU A 230 -1.24 -13.38 0.31
CA LEU A 230 -0.76 -12.55 1.41
C LEU A 230 -0.89 -11.06 1.09
N GLN A 231 -0.63 -10.65 -0.16
CA GLN A 231 -0.77 -9.25 -0.57
C GLN A 231 -2.22 -8.76 -0.54
N VAL A 232 -3.20 -9.62 -0.81
CA VAL A 232 -4.63 -9.28 -0.67
C VAL A 232 -4.94 -8.81 0.75
N PHE A 233 -4.38 -9.47 1.78
CA PHE A 233 -4.53 -9.06 3.18
C PHE A 233 -3.66 -7.86 3.60
N ILE A 234 -2.89 -7.28 2.69
CA ILE A 234 -2.22 -5.97 2.89
C ILE A 234 -2.98 -4.89 2.13
N GLY A 235 -3.26 -5.13 0.84
CA GLY A 235 -3.91 -4.15 -0.02
C GLY A 235 -4.07 -4.66 -1.45
N GLU A 236 -5.31 -4.83 -1.87
CA GLU A 236 -5.68 -5.35 -3.19
C GLU A 236 -5.36 -4.36 -4.30
N GLU A 237 -5.52 -3.05 -4.04
CA GLU A 237 -5.28 -2.01 -5.03
C GLU A 237 -3.83 -2.04 -5.53
N THR A 238 -2.86 -2.17 -4.63
CA THR A 238 -1.43 -2.30 -4.99
C THR A 238 -1.17 -3.55 -5.84
N LEU A 239 -1.84 -4.67 -5.52
CA LEU A 239 -1.75 -5.90 -6.30
C LEU A 239 -2.34 -5.72 -7.70
N PHE A 240 -3.50 -5.08 -7.81
CA PHE A 240 -4.17 -4.78 -9.08
C PHE A 240 -3.31 -3.89 -9.98
N LEU A 241 -2.78 -2.77 -9.43
CA LEU A 241 -1.89 -1.86 -10.15
C LEU A 241 -0.63 -2.57 -10.66
N THR A 242 -0.05 -3.43 -9.81
CA THR A 242 1.13 -4.25 -10.16
C THR A 242 0.79 -5.26 -11.26
N ALA A 243 -0.33 -5.96 -11.15
CA ALA A 243 -0.74 -6.96 -12.13
C ALA A 243 -0.99 -6.33 -13.51
N LEU A 244 -1.64 -5.16 -13.57
CA LEU A 244 -1.89 -4.44 -14.80
C LEU A 244 -0.59 -3.94 -15.44
N ALA A 245 0.30 -3.31 -14.64
CA ALA A 245 1.60 -2.85 -15.12
C ALA A 245 2.44 -4.02 -15.65
N LEU A 246 2.48 -5.15 -14.92
CA LEU A 246 3.21 -6.35 -15.33
C LEU A 246 2.61 -7.00 -16.59
N ALA A 247 1.29 -6.97 -16.75
CA ALA A 247 0.63 -7.44 -17.97
C ALA A 247 1.07 -6.61 -19.19
N ILE A 248 1.06 -5.27 -19.08
CA ILE A 248 1.51 -4.37 -20.16
C ILE A 248 2.99 -4.61 -20.47
N VAL A 249 3.85 -4.69 -19.46
CA VAL A 249 5.29 -4.99 -19.63
C VAL A 249 5.50 -6.34 -20.31
N THR A 250 4.78 -7.39 -19.87
CA THR A 250 4.90 -8.74 -20.42
C THR A 250 4.43 -8.79 -21.87
N VAL A 251 3.29 -8.21 -22.21
CA VAL A 251 2.78 -8.17 -23.58
C VAL A 251 3.74 -7.42 -24.49
N THR A 252 4.22 -6.25 -24.06
CA THR A 252 5.19 -5.47 -24.84
C THR A 252 6.51 -6.22 -25.04
N TYR A 253 7.03 -6.84 -23.96
CA TYR A 253 8.25 -7.64 -24.03
C TYR A 253 8.11 -8.83 -24.97
N VAL A 254 7.00 -9.56 -24.90
CA VAL A 254 6.68 -10.71 -25.76
C VAL A 254 6.55 -10.26 -27.23
N ALA A 255 5.92 -9.12 -27.48
CA ALA A 255 5.78 -8.57 -28.83
C ALA A 255 7.14 -8.22 -29.47
N ILE A 256 8.10 -7.74 -28.67
CA ILE A 256 9.46 -7.38 -29.12
C ILE A 256 10.32 -8.64 -29.29
N VAL A 257 10.38 -9.52 -28.28
CA VAL A 257 11.30 -10.66 -28.23
C VAL A 257 10.78 -11.87 -29.02
N ARG A 258 9.45 -12.00 -29.15
CA ARG A 258 8.75 -13.09 -29.87
C ARG A 258 9.22 -14.49 -29.48
N PRO A 259 9.15 -14.87 -28.20
CA PRO A 259 9.57 -16.20 -27.75
C PRO A 259 8.74 -17.31 -28.41
N PRO A 260 9.28 -18.54 -28.54
CA PRO A 260 8.55 -19.68 -29.08
C PRO A 260 7.24 -19.96 -28.31
N ARG A 261 6.20 -20.38 -29.01
CA ARG A 261 4.89 -20.71 -28.42
C ARG A 261 4.99 -21.69 -27.25
N ALA A 262 5.89 -22.68 -27.33
CA ALA A 262 6.12 -23.66 -26.26
C ALA A 262 6.64 -23.00 -24.96
N VAL A 263 7.42 -21.90 -25.05
CA VAL A 263 7.87 -21.12 -23.89
C VAL A 263 6.70 -20.36 -23.28
N LEU A 264 5.85 -19.75 -24.12
CA LEU A 264 4.66 -19.04 -23.67
C LEU A 264 3.68 -19.99 -22.98
N ALA A 265 3.42 -21.15 -23.55
CA ALA A 265 2.51 -22.15 -22.97
C ALA A 265 3.01 -22.65 -21.59
N ARG A 266 4.31 -22.92 -21.43
CA ARG A 266 4.90 -23.29 -20.14
C ARG A 266 4.83 -22.15 -19.12
N PHE A 267 5.13 -20.94 -19.55
CA PHE A 267 5.01 -19.77 -18.68
C PHE A 267 3.56 -19.59 -18.21
N ALA A 268 2.58 -19.66 -19.12
CA ALA A 268 1.17 -19.60 -18.79
C ALA A 268 0.76 -20.72 -17.82
N ALA A 269 1.26 -21.96 -17.99
CA ALA A 269 0.99 -23.04 -17.04
C ALA A 269 1.49 -22.73 -15.62
N GLY A 270 2.66 -22.08 -15.49
CA GLY A 270 3.16 -21.62 -14.19
C GLY A 270 2.30 -20.53 -13.55
N LEU A 271 1.81 -19.58 -14.36
CA LEU A 271 0.85 -18.57 -13.89
C LEU A 271 -0.49 -19.19 -13.51
N SER A 272 -1.01 -20.15 -14.29
CA SER A 272 -2.25 -20.87 -13.96
C SER A 272 -2.15 -21.63 -12.64
N LEU A 273 -0.99 -22.24 -12.34
CA LEU A 273 -0.75 -22.84 -11.03
C LEU A 273 -0.82 -21.80 -9.91
N ALA A 274 -0.20 -20.64 -10.10
CA ALA A 274 -0.25 -19.56 -9.09
C ALA A 274 -1.68 -19.05 -8.88
N VAL A 275 -2.45 -18.86 -9.95
CA VAL A 275 -3.87 -18.48 -9.88
C VAL A 275 -4.68 -19.56 -9.15
N ALA A 276 -4.48 -20.85 -9.45
CA ALA A 276 -5.19 -21.93 -8.78
C ALA A 276 -4.92 -21.94 -7.26
N VAL A 277 -3.66 -21.72 -6.84
CA VAL A 277 -3.28 -21.61 -5.42
C VAL A 277 -3.93 -20.38 -4.78
N ALA A 278 -3.86 -19.21 -5.44
CA ALA A 278 -4.45 -17.97 -4.92
C ALA A 278 -5.98 -18.12 -4.79
N VAL A 279 -6.67 -18.66 -5.79
CA VAL A 279 -8.13 -18.91 -5.73
C VAL A 279 -8.48 -19.87 -4.59
N ALA A 280 -7.70 -20.95 -4.40
CA ALA A 280 -7.94 -21.89 -3.31
C ALA A 280 -7.80 -21.25 -1.92
N LEU A 281 -6.82 -20.36 -1.74
CA LEU A 281 -6.58 -19.67 -0.47
C LEU A 281 -7.54 -18.50 -0.23
N LEU A 282 -7.97 -17.83 -1.28
CA LEU A 282 -8.81 -16.63 -1.20
C LEU A 282 -10.30 -16.87 -1.43
N ALA A 283 -10.72 -18.11 -1.75
CA ALA A 283 -12.12 -18.41 -2.08
C ALA A 283 -13.10 -17.91 -1.00
N TYR A 284 -12.84 -18.22 0.26
CA TYR A 284 -13.68 -17.79 1.38
C TYR A 284 -13.55 -16.28 1.68
N PRO A 285 -12.34 -15.70 1.80
CA PRO A 285 -12.19 -14.25 1.95
C PRO A 285 -12.90 -13.44 0.85
N LEU A 286 -12.70 -13.77 -0.41
CA LEU A 286 -13.35 -13.08 -1.52
C LEU A 286 -14.89 -13.27 -1.52
N TRP A 287 -15.37 -14.44 -1.09
CA TRP A 287 -16.80 -14.62 -0.90
C TRP A 287 -17.35 -13.69 0.19
N VAL A 288 -16.65 -13.58 1.34
CA VAL A 288 -17.02 -12.63 2.40
C VAL A 288 -17.02 -11.20 1.88
N GLN A 289 -16.01 -10.80 1.12
CA GLN A 289 -15.87 -9.45 0.59
C GLN A 289 -17.02 -9.06 -0.34
N PHE A 290 -17.35 -9.92 -1.31
CA PHE A 290 -18.28 -9.57 -2.38
C PHE A 290 -19.73 -10.05 -2.16
N LYS A 291 -19.96 -11.01 -1.25
CA LYS A 291 -21.26 -11.65 -1.03
C LYS A 291 -21.60 -11.85 0.45
N GLY A 292 -20.66 -11.60 1.35
CA GLY A 292 -20.86 -11.73 2.79
C GLY A 292 -21.67 -10.56 3.37
N PRO A 293 -21.95 -10.61 4.69
CA PRO A 293 -22.58 -9.49 5.39
C PRO A 293 -21.78 -8.19 5.21
N GLN A 294 -22.49 -7.06 5.14
CA GLN A 294 -21.88 -5.73 4.99
C GLN A 294 -20.97 -5.58 3.75
N SER A 295 -21.18 -6.40 2.70
CA SER A 295 -20.53 -6.22 1.41
C SER A 295 -21.08 -4.99 0.68
N VAL A 296 -20.25 -4.34 -0.11
CA VAL A 296 -20.63 -3.17 -0.93
C VAL A 296 -20.70 -3.55 -2.41
N SER A 297 -21.55 -2.85 -3.17
CA SER A 297 -21.80 -3.16 -4.59
C SER A 297 -20.93 -2.37 -5.56
N ASP A 298 -20.32 -1.26 -5.10
CA ASP A 298 -19.50 -0.35 -5.92
C ASP A 298 -18.35 0.28 -5.11
N GLY A 299 -17.57 1.15 -5.74
CA GLY A 299 -16.54 1.96 -5.08
C GLY A 299 -17.12 3.25 -4.49
N VAL A 300 -16.63 3.66 -3.33
CA VAL A 300 -17.10 4.87 -2.63
C VAL A 300 -16.59 6.17 -3.28
N PHE A 301 -15.52 6.09 -4.06
CA PHE A 301 -14.83 7.27 -4.58
C PHE A 301 -15.11 7.52 -6.07
N SER A 302 -15.35 8.79 -6.42
CA SER A 302 -15.54 9.18 -7.80
C SER A 302 -14.21 9.18 -8.58
N PRO A 303 -14.08 8.42 -9.68
CA PRO A 303 -12.87 8.45 -10.52
C PRO A 303 -12.63 9.81 -11.18
N HIS A 304 -13.66 10.63 -11.35
CA HIS A 304 -13.51 11.99 -11.87
C HIS A 304 -12.88 12.96 -10.86
N TYR A 305 -13.11 12.74 -9.56
CA TYR A 305 -12.49 13.54 -8.50
C TYR A 305 -11.05 13.11 -8.27
N PHE A 306 -10.78 11.80 -8.23
CA PHE A 306 -9.45 11.26 -8.01
C PHE A 306 -8.63 11.06 -9.29
N SER A 307 -8.80 11.94 -10.28
CA SER A 307 -7.97 11.99 -11.49
C SER A 307 -6.74 12.87 -11.26
N ALA A 308 -5.61 12.46 -11.84
CA ALA A 308 -4.39 13.24 -11.78
C ALA A 308 -4.43 14.45 -12.72
N ASP A 309 -3.89 15.58 -12.27
CA ASP A 309 -3.62 16.72 -13.14
C ASP A 309 -2.35 16.46 -13.98
N LEU A 310 -2.39 16.71 -15.27
CA LEU A 310 -1.25 16.52 -16.17
C LEU A 310 -0.03 17.36 -15.75
N ALA A 311 -0.25 18.57 -15.21
CA ALA A 311 0.80 19.43 -14.71
C ALA A 311 1.51 18.83 -13.48
N GLY A 312 0.84 17.94 -12.71
CA GLY A 312 1.41 17.25 -11.57
C GLY A 312 2.64 16.42 -11.91
N PHE A 313 2.73 15.83 -13.13
CA PHE A 313 3.90 15.02 -13.51
C PHE A 313 5.20 15.82 -13.58
N THR A 314 5.15 17.11 -13.82
CA THR A 314 6.32 17.99 -13.89
C THR A 314 6.55 18.78 -12.60
N ALA A 315 5.60 18.76 -11.68
CA ALA A 315 5.67 19.45 -10.41
C ALA A 315 6.53 18.67 -9.39
N PHE A 316 7.00 19.37 -8.36
CA PHE A 316 7.67 18.78 -7.19
C PHE A 316 6.68 18.68 -6.04
N SER A 317 6.69 17.54 -5.36
CA SER A 317 5.84 17.34 -4.19
C SER A 317 6.24 18.28 -3.04
N PRO A 318 5.27 18.85 -2.30
CA PRO A 318 5.56 19.60 -1.06
C PRO A 318 6.40 18.82 -0.04
N LEU A 319 6.42 17.51 -0.14
CA LEU A 319 7.19 16.60 0.73
C LEU A 319 8.59 16.30 0.20
N THR A 320 9.15 17.17 -0.66
CA THR A 320 10.50 17.02 -1.25
C THR A 320 11.31 18.30 -1.14
N LEU A 321 12.64 18.19 -1.32
CA LEU A 321 13.56 19.34 -1.18
C LEU A 321 13.24 20.51 -2.11
N ALA A 322 12.78 20.24 -3.34
CA ALA A 322 12.45 21.27 -4.31
C ALA A 322 10.95 21.59 -4.36
N GLY A 323 10.15 20.96 -3.49
CA GLY A 323 8.73 21.17 -3.45
C GLY A 323 8.30 22.42 -2.70
N ASP A 324 7.11 22.90 -3.05
CA ASP A 324 6.42 23.97 -2.33
C ASP A 324 4.92 23.68 -2.25
N ASP A 325 4.21 24.43 -1.41
CA ASP A 325 2.78 24.23 -1.17
C ASP A 325 1.90 24.60 -2.39
N THR A 326 2.43 25.26 -3.40
CA THR A 326 1.65 25.64 -4.60
C THR A 326 1.30 24.41 -5.44
N ALA A 327 2.21 23.41 -5.45
CA ALA A 327 1.98 22.14 -6.14
C ALA A 327 0.88 21.30 -5.48
N ALA A 328 0.59 21.47 -4.18
CA ALA A 328 -0.46 20.75 -3.48
C ALA A 328 -1.84 20.93 -4.12
N LYS A 329 -2.05 22.05 -4.80
CA LYS A 329 -3.31 22.34 -5.52
C LYS A 329 -3.54 21.43 -6.73
N LEU A 330 -2.49 20.78 -7.28
CA LEU A 330 -2.57 19.91 -8.47
C LEU A 330 -3.09 18.49 -8.14
N THR A 331 -3.59 18.27 -6.93
CA THR A 331 -4.13 16.98 -6.49
C THR A 331 -5.25 17.15 -5.47
N THR A 332 -5.95 16.08 -5.15
CA THR A 332 -7.10 16.08 -4.23
C THR A 332 -6.71 16.12 -2.77
N GLY A 333 -5.45 15.80 -2.43
CA GLY A 333 -5.00 15.82 -1.04
C GLY A 333 -3.55 15.37 -0.87
N PRO A 334 -2.99 15.58 0.32
CA PRO A 334 -1.57 15.36 0.58
C PRO A 334 -1.15 13.87 0.61
N ALA A 335 -2.09 12.95 0.72
CA ALA A 335 -1.84 11.51 0.57
C ALA A 335 -1.86 11.06 -0.92
N GLU A 336 -2.07 11.98 -1.87
CA GLU A 336 -2.26 11.68 -3.29
C GLU A 336 -1.29 12.44 -4.22
N TYR A 337 -0.08 12.79 -3.75
CA TYR A 337 1.00 13.37 -4.59
C TYR A 337 1.68 12.32 -5.49
N ASN A 338 0.89 11.42 -6.09
CA ASN A 338 1.39 10.21 -6.76
C ASN A 338 2.12 10.49 -8.07
N THR A 339 1.79 11.59 -8.74
CA THR A 339 2.33 11.97 -10.06
C THR A 339 3.54 12.89 -10.01
N PHE A 340 3.90 13.43 -8.85
CA PHE A 340 4.90 14.49 -8.71
C PHE A 340 6.34 13.96 -8.91
N LEU A 341 6.67 13.66 -10.17
CA LEU A 341 7.98 13.15 -10.60
C LEU A 341 9.01 14.26 -10.83
N GLY A 342 8.56 15.53 -10.96
CA GLY A 342 9.40 16.65 -11.30
C GLY A 342 9.89 16.64 -12.76
N TRP A 343 9.94 17.81 -13.38
CA TRP A 343 10.34 17.94 -14.78
C TRP A 343 11.73 17.34 -15.12
N PRO A 344 12.77 17.36 -14.21
CA PRO A 344 14.08 16.79 -14.54
C PRO A 344 14.01 15.27 -14.73
N LEU A 345 13.26 14.57 -13.85
CA LEU A 345 13.11 13.10 -13.96
C LEU A 345 12.27 12.73 -15.19
N VAL A 346 11.22 13.50 -15.49
CA VAL A 346 10.39 13.27 -16.70
C VAL A 346 11.24 13.40 -17.96
N LEU A 347 11.99 14.49 -18.11
CA LEU A 347 12.87 14.72 -19.27
C LEU A 347 13.97 13.65 -19.36
N LEU A 348 14.62 13.32 -18.24
CA LEU A 348 15.60 12.26 -18.20
C LEU A 348 15.01 10.93 -18.65
N SER A 349 13.85 10.56 -18.13
CA SER A 349 13.17 9.29 -18.46
C SER A 349 12.85 9.19 -19.95
N LEU A 350 12.34 10.25 -20.56
CA LEU A 350 12.09 10.31 -22.00
C LEU A 350 13.40 10.17 -22.79
N GLY A 351 14.47 10.87 -22.38
CA GLY A 351 15.80 10.73 -22.99
C GLY A 351 16.36 9.29 -22.88
N LEU A 352 16.19 8.66 -21.71
CA LEU A 352 16.63 7.28 -21.49
C LEU A 352 15.82 6.28 -22.32
N LEU A 353 14.53 6.48 -22.52
CA LEU A 353 13.72 5.64 -23.41
C LEU A 353 14.22 5.68 -24.86
N VAL A 354 14.60 6.85 -25.35
CA VAL A 354 15.19 7.00 -26.69
C VAL A 354 16.58 6.33 -26.74
N TRP A 355 17.40 6.54 -25.72
CA TRP A 355 18.77 5.97 -25.68
C TRP A 355 18.75 4.46 -25.54
N LEU A 356 17.87 3.89 -24.71
CA LEU A 356 17.76 2.45 -24.45
C LEU A 356 16.73 1.73 -25.36
N ARG A 357 16.21 2.38 -26.41
CA ARG A 357 15.14 1.86 -27.27
C ARG A 357 15.39 0.47 -27.88
N ARG A 358 16.64 0.03 -27.94
CA ARG A 358 17.03 -1.29 -28.43
C ARG A 358 17.04 -2.38 -27.35
N ASP A 359 16.99 -2.01 -26.09
CA ASP A 359 16.81 -2.94 -24.95
C ASP A 359 15.33 -3.26 -24.79
N ALA A 360 14.96 -4.52 -25.00
CA ALA A 360 13.56 -4.95 -24.94
C ALA A 360 12.92 -4.74 -23.57
N LEU A 361 13.70 -4.91 -22.48
CA LEU A 361 13.19 -4.69 -21.12
C LEU A 361 12.97 -3.20 -20.86
N ALA A 362 13.90 -2.34 -21.29
CA ALA A 362 13.76 -0.89 -21.17
C ALA A 362 12.54 -0.38 -21.95
N ALA A 363 12.35 -0.86 -23.20
CA ALA A 363 11.19 -0.50 -24.02
C ALA A 363 9.88 -0.97 -23.37
N ALA A 364 9.83 -2.18 -22.82
CA ALA A 364 8.65 -2.71 -22.15
C ALA A 364 8.32 -1.96 -20.85
N CYS A 365 9.34 -1.66 -20.03
CA CYS A 365 9.15 -0.85 -18.81
C CYS A 365 8.70 0.58 -19.17
N GLY A 366 9.27 1.17 -20.23
CA GLY A 366 8.85 2.48 -20.72
C GLY A 366 7.41 2.52 -21.19
N ALA A 367 6.99 1.52 -21.97
CA ALA A 367 5.59 1.40 -22.40
C ALA A 367 4.64 1.24 -21.20
N GLY A 368 5.02 0.41 -20.22
CA GLY A 368 4.27 0.25 -18.98
C GLY A 368 4.18 1.55 -18.18
N ALA A 369 5.29 2.26 -17.98
CA ALA A 369 5.30 3.53 -17.25
C ALA A 369 4.43 4.59 -17.93
N LEU A 370 4.53 4.72 -19.26
CA LEU A 370 3.70 5.65 -20.03
C LEU A 370 2.20 5.28 -19.94
N ALA A 371 1.87 3.99 -20.07
CA ALA A 371 0.48 3.53 -20.00
C ALA A 371 -0.12 3.76 -18.59
N MET A 372 0.61 3.43 -17.53
CA MET A 372 0.15 3.64 -16.15
C MET A 372 0.03 5.13 -15.83
N SER A 373 0.97 5.97 -16.28
CA SER A 373 0.89 7.42 -16.15
C SER A 373 -0.30 8.02 -16.93
N ALA A 374 -0.58 7.49 -18.12
CA ALA A 374 -1.73 7.92 -18.91
C ALA A 374 -3.06 7.54 -18.25
N LEU A 375 -3.17 6.31 -17.70
CA LEU A 375 -4.35 5.86 -16.93
C LEU A 375 -4.58 6.72 -15.68
N ALA A 376 -3.51 7.23 -15.06
CA ALA A 376 -3.61 8.11 -13.90
C ALA A 376 -4.35 9.41 -14.18
N LEU A 377 -4.41 9.88 -15.43
CA LEU A 377 -5.13 11.08 -15.84
C LEU A 377 -6.65 10.95 -15.72
N GLY A 378 -7.17 9.76 -15.38
CA GLY A 378 -8.59 9.54 -15.15
C GLY A 378 -9.44 9.48 -16.43
N PRO A 379 -10.77 9.58 -16.28
CA PRO A 379 -11.72 9.54 -17.42
C PRO A 379 -11.67 10.75 -18.33
N GLN A 380 -11.17 11.88 -17.84
CA GLN A 380 -11.04 13.16 -18.55
C GLN A 380 -9.75 13.84 -18.10
N VAL A 381 -8.95 14.28 -19.06
CA VAL A 381 -7.67 14.93 -18.78
C VAL A 381 -7.91 16.28 -18.12
N THR A 382 -7.26 16.50 -16.98
CA THR A 382 -7.23 17.78 -16.26
C THR A 382 -5.86 18.43 -16.43
N LEU A 383 -5.82 19.72 -16.69
CA LEU A 383 -4.60 20.52 -16.80
C LEU A 383 -4.77 21.83 -16.02
N GLN A 384 -3.92 22.06 -15.02
CA GLN A 384 -3.95 23.24 -14.13
C GLN A 384 -5.36 23.48 -13.55
N HIS A 385 -5.95 22.42 -12.98
CA HIS A 385 -7.29 22.35 -12.37
C HIS A 385 -8.47 22.43 -13.34
N GLU A 386 -8.23 22.71 -14.63
CA GLU A 386 -9.29 22.81 -15.62
C GLU A 386 -9.46 21.48 -16.36
N ARG A 387 -10.69 21.01 -16.47
CA ARG A 387 -11.03 19.84 -17.27
C ARG A 387 -10.94 20.19 -18.75
N THR A 388 -10.06 19.50 -19.46
CA THR A 388 -9.92 19.66 -20.91
C THR A 388 -11.02 18.87 -21.66
N PRO A 389 -11.30 19.15 -22.94
CA PRO A 389 -12.21 18.34 -23.73
C PRO A 389 -11.66 16.96 -24.10
N LEU A 390 -10.40 16.66 -23.76
CA LEU A 390 -9.73 15.40 -24.11
C LEU A 390 -10.19 14.27 -23.17
N PRO A 391 -10.72 13.14 -23.72
CA PRO A 391 -11.01 11.97 -22.93
C PRO A 391 -9.72 11.33 -22.41
N GLY A 392 -9.71 10.93 -21.13
CA GLY A 392 -8.59 10.22 -20.55
C GLY A 392 -8.68 8.70 -20.76
N PRO A 393 -7.53 7.98 -20.81
CA PRO A 393 -7.52 6.55 -21.12
C PRO A 393 -8.21 5.66 -20.09
N TYR A 394 -8.32 6.11 -18.83
CA TYR A 394 -9.03 5.40 -17.77
C TYR A 394 -10.50 5.12 -18.13
N ARG A 395 -11.09 5.92 -19.02
CA ARG A 395 -12.45 5.73 -19.52
C ARG A 395 -12.69 4.33 -20.11
N LEU A 396 -11.63 3.69 -20.63
CA LEU A 396 -11.68 2.32 -21.15
C LEU A 396 -11.87 1.27 -20.04
N LEU A 397 -11.57 1.62 -18.80
CA LEU A 397 -11.61 0.71 -17.64
C LEU A 397 -12.83 0.93 -16.75
N MET A 398 -13.51 2.08 -16.82
CA MET A 398 -14.57 2.52 -15.90
C MET A 398 -15.74 1.54 -15.70
N HIS A 399 -15.96 0.61 -16.62
CA HIS A 399 -17.09 -0.33 -16.55
C HIS A 399 -16.65 -1.76 -16.22
N LEU A 400 -15.38 -1.93 -15.80
CA LEU A 400 -14.87 -3.22 -15.38
C LEU A 400 -15.07 -3.40 -13.87
N PRO A 401 -15.73 -4.47 -13.41
CA PRO A 401 -16.12 -4.64 -12.00
C PRO A 401 -14.99 -4.54 -10.97
N VAL A 402 -13.75 -4.83 -11.38
CA VAL A 402 -12.58 -4.81 -10.49
C VAL A 402 -11.97 -3.39 -10.37
N VAL A 403 -12.37 -2.47 -11.24
CA VAL A 403 -11.76 -1.13 -11.35
C VAL A 403 -12.50 -0.08 -10.52
N ASP A 404 -13.75 -0.33 -10.14
CA ASP A 404 -14.59 0.64 -9.42
C ASP A 404 -14.01 1.08 -8.06
N GLY A 405 -13.16 0.25 -7.44
CA GLY A 405 -12.46 0.58 -6.21
C GLY A 405 -11.08 1.22 -6.38
N ALA A 406 -10.52 1.26 -7.60
CA ALA A 406 -9.17 1.77 -7.86
C ALA A 406 -9.20 3.25 -8.24
N LEU A 407 -8.42 4.08 -7.53
CA LEU A 407 -8.35 5.50 -7.79
C LEU A 407 -7.42 5.80 -8.98
N PRO A 408 -7.89 6.53 -10.04
CA PRO A 408 -7.08 6.77 -11.23
C PRO A 408 -5.69 7.32 -10.93
N MET A 409 -5.55 8.36 -10.11
CA MET A 409 -4.25 8.98 -9.81
C MET A 409 -3.24 8.03 -9.18
N ARG A 410 -3.68 6.93 -8.56
CA ARG A 410 -2.80 5.91 -7.96
C ARG A 410 -2.12 5.01 -8.98
N PHE A 411 -2.60 4.96 -10.23
CA PHE A 411 -1.93 4.23 -11.31
C PHE A 411 -0.50 4.75 -11.54
N ALA A 412 -0.24 6.02 -11.25
CA ALA A 412 1.10 6.60 -11.32
C ALA A 412 2.12 5.92 -10.36
N LEU A 413 1.66 5.33 -9.25
CA LEU A 413 2.54 4.58 -8.33
C LEU A 413 3.18 3.37 -9.00
N ALA A 414 2.47 2.71 -9.91
CA ALA A 414 3.02 1.59 -10.65
C ALA A 414 4.06 2.01 -11.71
N ALA A 415 4.11 3.28 -12.10
CA ALA A 415 5.17 3.80 -12.97
C ALA A 415 6.51 3.92 -12.22
N ILE A 416 6.52 4.12 -10.90
CA ILE A 416 7.73 4.32 -10.09
C ILE A 416 8.72 3.15 -10.27
N PRO A 417 8.37 1.88 -10.02
CA PRO A 417 9.32 0.78 -10.18
C PRO A 417 9.74 0.56 -11.64
N LEU A 418 8.90 0.88 -12.60
CA LEU A 418 9.24 0.78 -14.02
C LEU A 418 10.30 1.82 -14.42
N LEU A 419 10.17 3.05 -13.92
CA LEU A 419 11.17 4.11 -14.06
C LEU A 419 12.45 3.74 -13.31
N ALA A 420 12.36 3.15 -12.10
CA ALA A 420 13.53 2.66 -11.37
C ALA A 420 14.32 1.63 -12.16
N VAL A 421 13.65 0.67 -12.82
CA VAL A 421 14.30 -0.30 -13.70
C VAL A 421 14.98 0.41 -14.88
N LEU A 422 14.34 1.42 -15.48
CA LEU A 422 14.93 2.21 -16.56
C LEU A 422 16.20 2.94 -16.12
N LEU A 423 16.19 3.58 -14.94
CA LEU A 423 17.37 4.22 -14.35
C LEU A 423 18.51 3.22 -14.11
N VAL A 424 18.19 2.05 -13.56
CA VAL A 424 19.17 0.97 -13.30
C VAL A 424 19.78 0.44 -14.59
N LEU A 425 18.98 0.23 -15.63
CA LEU A 425 19.47 -0.19 -16.95
C LEU A 425 20.39 0.87 -17.56
N ALA A 426 20.03 2.15 -17.42
CA ALA A 426 20.85 3.28 -17.88
C ALA A 426 22.21 3.34 -17.17
N LEU A 427 22.22 3.23 -15.84
CA LEU A 427 23.46 3.20 -15.05
C LEU A 427 24.33 2.00 -15.42
N ARG A 428 23.72 0.82 -15.65
CA ARG A 428 24.42 -0.38 -16.11
C ARG A 428 25.03 -0.19 -17.49
N GLN A 429 24.30 0.39 -18.43
CA GLN A 429 24.76 0.70 -19.79
C GLN A 429 25.89 1.72 -19.76
N ALA A 430 25.75 2.78 -18.98
CA ALA A 430 26.78 3.81 -18.81
C ALA A 430 28.09 3.24 -18.26
N ALA A 431 28.00 2.38 -17.23
CA ALA A 431 29.19 1.73 -16.64
C ALA A 431 29.99 0.86 -17.62
N ARG A 432 29.34 0.36 -18.70
CA ARG A 432 29.96 -0.44 -19.75
C ARG A 432 30.45 0.37 -20.92
N SER A 433 30.19 1.68 -20.96
CA SER A 433 30.58 2.55 -22.07
C SER A 433 32.09 2.87 -22.04
N ASP A 434 32.72 2.86 -23.17
CA ASP A 434 34.13 3.28 -23.32
C ASP A 434 34.28 4.81 -23.25
N LEU A 435 33.19 5.54 -23.50
CA LEU A 435 33.16 7.01 -23.44
C LEU A 435 33.12 7.49 -22.00
N ARG A 436 34.16 8.16 -21.52
CA ARG A 436 34.23 8.73 -20.17
C ARG A 436 33.08 9.69 -19.89
N GLY A 437 32.65 10.48 -20.87
CA GLY A 437 31.52 11.38 -20.77
C GLY A 437 30.22 10.66 -20.44
N VAL A 438 29.97 9.48 -21.02
CA VAL A 438 28.76 8.66 -20.71
C VAL A 438 28.86 8.03 -19.32
N ARG A 439 30.05 7.48 -18.96
CA ARG A 439 30.29 6.86 -17.65
C ARG A 439 30.07 7.81 -16.46
N VAL A 440 30.38 9.08 -16.64
CA VAL A 440 30.22 10.12 -15.58
C VAL A 440 28.94 10.89 -15.78
N GLY A 441 28.60 11.26 -17.00
CA GLY A 441 27.44 12.12 -17.30
C GLY A 441 26.11 11.48 -16.97
N VAL A 442 25.90 10.18 -17.29
CA VAL A 442 24.62 9.52 -16.98
C VAL A 442 24.37 9.41 -15.46
N PRO A 443 25.31 8.94 -14.63
CA PRO A 443 25.13 8.98 -13.17
C PRO A 443 24.90 10.39 -12.63
N ALA A 444 25.60 11.40 -13.16
CA ALA A 444 25.41 12.79 -12.76
C ALA A 444 24.00 13.31 -13.11
N LEU A 445 23.49 13.00 -14.30
CA LEU A 445 22.12 13.33 -14.70
C LEU A 445 21.07 12.62 -13.84
N VAL A 446 21.28 11.33 -13.51
CA VAL A 446 20.40 10.60 -12.60
C VAL A 446 20.40 11.24 -11.23
N ALA A 447 21.58 11.59 -10.69
CA ALA A 447 21.67 12.28 -9.39
C ALA A 447 20.98 13.65 -9.43
N ALA A 448 21.21 14.45 -10.49
CA ALA A 448 20.59 15.74 -10.67
C ALA A 448 19.06 15.68 -10.79
N ALA A 449 18.52 14.60 -11.40
CA ALA A 449 17.09 14.41 -11.52
C ALA A 449 16.43 13.91 -10.22
N LEU A 450 17.14 13.13 -9.41
CA LEU A 450 16.60 12.55 -8.17
C LEU A 450 16.82 13.45 -6.95
N LEU A 451 17.87 14.28 -6.91
CA LEU A 451 18.16 15.13 -5.76
C LEU A 451 17.02 16.10 -5.39
N PRO A 452 16.35 16.79 -6.34
CA PRO A 452 15.21 17.63 -6.03
C PRO A 452 14.02 16.87 -5.40
N LEU A 453 13.93 15.56 -5.69
CA LEU A 453 12.88 14.66 -5.18
C LEU A 453 13.23 14.03 -3.83
N PHE A 454 14.40 14.36 -3.25
CA PHE A 454 14.78 13.82 -1.96
C PHE A 454 13.72 14.21 -0.90
N PRO A 455 13.16 13.24 -0.15
CA PRO A 455 12.02 13.49 0.71
C PRO A 455 12.38 14.32 1.94
N THR A 456 11.41 15.08 2.46
CA THR A 456 11.49 15.76 3.75
C THR A 456 10.76 14.96 4.83
N PRO A 457 11.06 15.17 6.14
CA PRO A 457 10.32 14.51 7.21
C PRO A 457 8.82 14.75 7.10
N LEU A 458 8.04 13.70 7.40
CA LEU A 458 6.57 13.79 7.40
C LEU A 458 6.11 14.81 8.44
N PRO A 459 5.26 15.78 8.07
CA PRO A 459 4.71 16.74 9.01
C PRO A 459 3.86 16.03 10.08
N THR A 460 4.10 16.38 11.34
CA THR A 460 3.35 15.86 12.49
C THR A 460 2.76 16.97 13.30
N LYS A 461 1.70 16.68 14.05
CA LYS A 461 1.08 17.59 15.00
C LYS A 461 0.67 16.84 16.27
N ASP A 462 0.40 17.61 17.33
CA ASP A 462 -0.15 17.05 18.56
C ASP A 462 -1.61 16.66 18.37
N ARG A 463 -2.03 15.64 19.10
CA ARG A 463 -3.43 15.20 19.20
C ARG A 463 -3.82 15.00 20.66
N PRO A 464 -5.12 15.11 21.02
CA PRO A 464 -5.56 14.92 22.39
C PRO A 464 -5.20 13.52 22.91
N ALA A 465 -4.82 13.43 24.18
CA ALA A 465 -4.66 12.14 24.85
C ALA A 465 -6.02 11.40 24.93
N VAL A 466 -5.96 10.09 25.06
CA VAL A 466 -7.15 9.28 25.37
C VAL A 466 -7.61 9.63 26.78
N PRO A 467 -8.94 9.86 27.01
CA PRO A 467 -9.44 10.12 28.35
C PRO A 467 -9.09 9.01 29.34
N VAL A 468 -8.76 9.39 30.59
CA VAL A 468 -8.35 8.47 31.67
C VAL A 468 -9.39 7.37 31.88
N PHE A 469 -10.68 7.70 31.74
CA PHE A 469 -11.78 6.74 31.83
C PHE A 469 -11.60 5.52 30.90
N PHE A 470 -11.10 5.73 29.69
CA PHE A 470 -10.82 4.65 28.74
C PHE A 470 -9.41 4.06 28.91
N ALA A 471 -8.40 4.93 29.07
CA ALA A 471 -7.01 4.51 29.17
C ALA A 471 -6.75 3.59 30.37
N ASP A 472 -7.35 3.88 31.52
CA ASP A 472 -7.18 3.13 32.77
C ASP A 472 -8.24 2.02 32.96
N GLY A 473 -9.06 1.76 31.92
CA GLY A 473 -10.06 0.68 31.95
C GLY A 473 -11.28 0.96 32.85
N LEU A 474 -11.49 2.22 33.29
CA LEU A 474 -12.64 2.59 34.12
C LEU A 474 -13.99 2.44 33.41
N TRP A 475 -13.99 2.35 32.08
CA TRP A 475 -15.16 2.04 31.27
C TRP A 475 -15.86 0.73 31.70
N ARG A 476 -15.14 -0.19 32.37
CA ARG A 476 -15.70 -1.41 32.95
C ARG A 476 -16.68 -1.17 34.10
N GLN A 477 -16.81 0.07 34.56
CA GLN A 477 -17.87 0.45 35.53
C GLN A 477 -19.26 0.39 34.90
N CYS A 478 -19.40 0.52 33.57
CA CYS A 478 -20.69 0.56 32.90
C CYS A 478 -20.82 -0.40 31.70
N ALA A 479 -19.74 -1.10 31.29
CA ALA A 479 -19.76 -2.01 30.17
C ALA A 479 -18.84 -3.21 30.43
N THR A 480 -19.07 -4.32 29.73
CA THR A 480 -18.21 -5.50 29.69
C THR A 480 -17.63 -5.68 28.27
N ASP A 481 -16.71 -6.63 28.10
CA ASP A 481 -16.11 -6.91 26.80
C ASP A 481 -17.21 -7.31 25.79
N GLY A 482 -17.23 -6.66 24.64
CA GLY A 482 -18.24 -6.82 23.59
C GLY A 482 -19.43 -5.86 23.67
N ASP A 483 -19.67 -5.23 24.80
CA ASP A 483 -20.75 -4.25 24.95
C ASP A 483 -20.50 -2.98 24.10
N VAL A 484 -21.58 -2.28 23.79
CA VAL A 484 -21.52 -1.03 23.01
C VAL A 484 -21.40 0.16 23.95
N ILE A 485 -20.38 0.97 23.80
CA ILE A 485 -20.24 2.28 24.43
C ILE A 485 -20.51 3.38 23.39
N VAL A 486 -21.34 4.34 23.75
CA VAL A 486 -21.69 5.50 22.91
C VAL A 486 -20.88 6.70 23.37
N PRO A 487 -19.71 6.99 22.78
CA PRO A 487 -18.95 8.20 23.10
C PRO A 487 -19.64 9.43 22.50
N VAL A 488 -19.63 10.54 23.23
CA VAL A 488 -20.20 11.81 22.76
C VAL A 488 -19.11 12.87 22.70
N PRO A 489 -18.91 13.51 21.52
CA PRO A 489 -19.60 13.26 20.24
C PRO A 489 -19.28 11.88 19.65
N LEU A 490 -20.22 11.31 18.85
CA LEU A 490 -20.02 10.04 18.17
C LEU A 490 -18.94 10.17 17.08
N PRO A 491 -18.17 9.11 16.82
CA PRO A 491 -17.16 9.13 15.74
C PRO A 491 -17.82 9.17 14.36
N THR A 492 -17.22 9.98 13.47
CA THR A 492 -17.62 10.05 12.06
C THR A 492 -16.37 9.93 11.18
N PRO A 493 -16.50 9.70 9.85
CA PRO A 493 -15.33 9.69 8.96
C PRO A 493 -14.49 10.98 9.02
N GLU A 494 -15.12 12.13 9.20
CA GLU A 494 -14.44 13.42 9.30
C GLU A 494 -13.82 13.67 10.68
N GLN A 495 -14.41 13.10 11.73
CA GLN A 495 -14.01 13.26 13.13
C GLN A 495 -13.98 11.91 13.86
N PRO A 496 -13.05 11.01 13.50
CA PRO A 496 -12.99 9.66 14.04
C PRO A 496 -12.32 9.57 15.42
N LEU A 497 -11.96 10.70 16.05
CA LEU A 497 -11.19 10.73 17.30
C LEU A 497 -11.71 9.76 18.38
N PRO A 498 -13.04 9.60 18.62
CA PRO A 498 -13.54 8.66 19.60
C PRO A 498 -13.25 7.18 19.31
N MET A 499 -12.87 6.82 18.07
CA MET A 499 -12.42 5.44 17.78
C MET A 499 -11.14 5.09 18.54
N ARG A 500 -10.29 6.09 18.89
CA ARG A 500 -9.11 5.87 19.72
C ARG A 500 -9.42 5.36 21.13
N TYR A 501 -10.61 5.63 21.63
CA TYR A 501 -11.03 5.14 22.94
C TYR A 501 -11.20 3.61 22.93
N ALA A 502 -11.82 3.07 21.87
CA ALA A 502 -11.87 1.62 21.67
C ALA A 502 -10.49 1.03 21.33
N THR A 503 -9.68 1.77 20.56
CA THR A 503 -8.30 1.38 20.23
C THR A 503 -7.44 1.20 21.48
N SER A 504 -7.54 2.10 22.47
CA SER A 504 -6.77 2.00 23.72
C SER A 504 -7.16 0.79 24.58
N ALA A 505 -8.39 0.30 24.41
CA ALA A 505 -8.89 -0.93 25.03
C ALA A 505 -8.71 -2.17 24.11
N LEU A 506 -7.89 -2.11 23.06
CA LEU A 506 -7.71 -3.17 22.06
C LEU A 506 -9.06 -3.65 21.48
N THR A 507 -9.96 -2.72 21.22
CA THR A 507 -11.33 -2.95 20.75
C THR A 507 -12.17 -3.92 21.61
N ALA A 508 -11.90 -3.94 22.92
CA ALA A 508 -12.65 -4.78 23.86
C ALA A 508 -14.15 -4.42 23.91
N PHE A 509 -14.52 -3.15 23.70
CA PHE A 509 -15.90 -2.72 23.54
C PHE A 509 -16.19 -2.25 22.12
N ALA A 510 -17.46 -2.24 21.74
CA ALA A 510 -17.92 -1.86 20.41
C ALA A 510 -18.37 -0.39 20.36
N LEU A 511 -18.37 0.19 19.15
CA LEU A 511 -18.88 1.52 18.85
C LEU A 511 -20.07 1.45 17.90
N PRO A 512 -21.12 2.29 18.10
CA PRO A 512 -22.31 2.27 17.24
C PRO A 512 -22.11 2.91 15.86
N GLU A 513 -21.14 3.79 15.75
CA GLU A 513 -20.77 4.52 14.53
C GLU A 513 -19.26 4.60 14.41
N GLY A 514 -18.73 5.11 13.29
CA GLY A 514 -17.29 5.28 13.10
C GLY A 514 -16.89 5.63 11.68
N PHE A 515 -15.59 5.57 11.43
CA PHE A 515 -15.01 5.69 10.11
C PHE A 515 -14.77 4.29 9.52
N PHE A 516 -15.52 3.94 8.48
CA PHE A 516 -15.43 2.68 7.73
C PHE A 516 -16.16 2.84 6.40
N ILE A 517 -15.93 1.92 5.46
CA ILE A 517 -16.74 1.76 4.25
C ILE A 517 -17.74 0.64 4.50
N GLY A 518 -19.02 0.93 4.26
CA GLY A 518 -20.10 -0.03 4.41
C GLY A 518 -21.24 0.22 3.40
N PRO A 519 -22.22 -0.71 3.33
CA PRO A 519 -23.33 -0.61 2.40
C PRO A 519 -24.36 0.44 2.86
N HIS A 520 -24.94 1.17 1.91
CA HIS A 520 -26.03 2.09 2.11
C HIS A 520 -27.16 1.82 1.12
N GLY A 521 -28.41 1.93 1.63
CA GLY A 521 -29.62 1.76 0.84
C GLY A 521 -29.85 0.32 0.38
N PRO A 522 -30.96 0.08 -0.37
CA PRO A 522 -31.36 -1.25 -0.79
C PRO A 522 -30.39 -1.88 -1.82
N ASP A 523 -29.64 -1.05 -2.56
CA ASP A 523 -28.70 -1.51 -3.58
C ASP A 523 -27.31 -1.81 -2.99
N GLY A 524 -27.10 -1.58 -1.69
CA GLY A 524 -25.83 -1.83 -1.02
C GLY A 524 -24.66 -0.99 -1.53
N LYS A 525 -24.91 0.25 -1.97
CA LYS A 525 -23.86 1.16 -2.46
C LYS A 525 -22.87 1.52 -1.36
N ALA A 526 -21.60 1.64 -1.72
CA ALA A 526 -20.57 2.00 -0.78
C ALA A 526 -20.76 3.44 -0.24
N THR A 527 -20.66 3.59 1.07
CA THR A 527 -20.62 4.88 1.76
C THR A 527 -19.57 4.89 2.84
N MET A 528 -19.09 6.08 3.20
CA MET A 528 -18.21 6.27 4.36
C MET A 528 -19.07 6.49 5.62
N GLY A 529 -18.89 5.64 6.63
CA GLY A 529 -19.68 5.65 7.85
C GLY A 529 -21.10 5.15 7.61
N ILE A 530 -21.99 5.47 8.56
CA ILE A 530 -23.41 5.10 8.54
C ILE A 530 -24.28 6.36 8.48
N GLN A 531 -25.52 6.22 7.98
CA GLN A 531 -26.51 7.28 8.10
C GLN A 531 -26.85 7.51 9.58
N LYS A 532 -26.69 8.76 10.03
CA LYS A 532 -26.91 9.15 11.41
C LYS A 532 -28.37 8.94 11.81
N ARG A 533 -28.57 8.35 12.98
CA ARG A 533 -29.88 8.28 13.62
C ARG A 533 -30.24 9.62 14.27
N THR A 534 -31.49 9.80 14.68
CA THR A 534 -31.98 11.07 15.23
C THR A 534 -31.11 11.57 16.38
N THR A 535 -30.76 10.69 17.34
CA THR A 535 -29.93 11.05 18.50
C THR A 535 -28.52 11.45 18.07
N SER A 536 -27.89 10.69 17.17
CA SER A 536 -26.58 11.01 16.62
C SER A 536 -26.60 12.33 15.86
N TRP A 537 -27.65 12.58 15.07
CA TRP A 537 -27.81 13.84 14.34
C TRP A 537 -27.93 15.04 15.29
N VAL A 538 -28.79 14.96 16.32
CA VAL A 538 -28.96 16.01 17.33
C VAL A 538 -27.64 16.32 18.04
N LEU A 539 -26.94 15.30 18.53
CA LEU A 539 -25.65 15.48 19.22
C LEU A 539 -24.58 16.05 18.28
N SER A 540 -24.55 15.63 17.00
CA SER A 540 -23.64 16.18 16.01
C SER A 540 -23.91 17.66 15.71
N GLU A 541 -25.20 18.08 15.63
CA GLU A 541 -25.56 19.48 15.43
C GLU A 541 -25.17 20.34 16.63
N VAL A 542 -25.40 19.86 17.86
CA VAL A 542 -24.94 20.55 19.07
C VAL A 542 -23.41 20.66 19.09
N ALA A 543 -22.69 19.60 18.76
CA ALA A 543 -21.24 19.62 18.67
C ALA A 543 -20.73 20.64 17.63
N ARG A 544 -21.40 20.76 16.51
CA ARG A 544 -21.04 21.66 15.40
C ARG A 544 -21.38 23.12 15.70
N THR A 545 -22.61 23.38 16.19
CA THR A 545 -23.19 24.73 16.29
C THR A 545 -23.11 25.34 17.70
N GLY A 546 -23.11 24.51 18.74
CA GLY A 546 -23.29 24.93 20.14
C GLY A 546 -24.74 25.31 20.49
N VAL A 547 -25.68 25.09 19.58
CA VAL A 547 -27.11 25.39 19.85
C VAL A 547 -27.76 24.17 20.50
N VAL A 548 -28.18 24.34 21.76
CA VAL A 548 -28.94 23.29 22.50
C VAL A 548 -30.40 23.37 22.06
N PRO A 549 -30.94 22.32 21.40
CA PRO A 549 -32.33 22.31 21.00
C PRO A 549 -33.28 22.20 22.19
N ALA A 550 -34.54 22.64 22.06
CA ALA A 550 -35.58 22.37 23.02
C ALA A 550 -35.93 20.87 23.00
N ILE A 551 -35.45 20.13 23.99
CA ILE A 551 -35.69 18.69 24.10
C ILE A 551 -37.13 18.44 24.57
N ASN A 552 -37.91 17.73 23.77
CA ASN A 552 -39.27 17.29 24.06
C ASN A 552 -39.35 15.76 24.27
N ASP A 553 -40.55 15.24 24.49
CA ASP A 553 -40.75 13.81 24.74
C ASP A 553 -40.43 12.93 23.50
N ASP A 554 -40.64 13.45 22.30
CA ASP A 554 -40.26 12.74 21.05
C ASP A 554 -38.74 12.56 20.96
N HIS A 555 -37.95 13.58 21.27
CA HIS A 555 -36.50 13.47 21.33
C HIS A 555 -36.03 12.43 22.36
N ARG A 556 -36.67 12.40 23.55
CA ARG A 556 -36.36 11.39 24.58
C ARG A 556 -36.73 9.98 24.14
N LEU A 557 -37.89 9.84 23.48
CA LEU A 557 -38.33 8.55 22.94
C LEU A 557 -37.37 8.05 21.84
N ASP A 558 -36.96 8.92 20.93
CA ASP A 558 -36.01 8.58 19.89
C ASP A 558 -34.61 8.22 20.45
N ALA A 559 -34.16 8.95 21.49
CA ALA A 559 -32.92 8.60 22.17
C ALA A 559 -32.96 7.20 22.78
N ARG A 560 -34.07 6.85 23.45
CA ARG A 560 -34.28 5.49 24.01
C ARG A 560 -34.30 4.42 22.90
N LYS A 561 -35.01 4.67 21.79
CA LYS A 561 -35.04 3.76 20.65
C LYS A 561 -33.65 3.54 20.04
N ASP A 562 -32.89 4.62 19.88
CA ASP A 562 -31.54 4.56 19.28
C ASP A 562 -30.57 3.81 20.19
N LEU A 563 -30.56 4.13 21.49
CA LEU A 563 -29.73 3.45 22.49
C LEU A 563 -30.06 1.96 22.63
N THR A 564 -31.38 1.63 22.58
CA THR A 564 -31.86 0.24 22.60
C THR A 564 -31.42 -0.50 21.32
N MET A 565 -31.54 0.14 20.14
CA MET A 565 -31.16 -0.43 18.87
C MET A 565 -29.65 -0.69 18.80
N TRP A 566 -28.83 0.22 19.31
CA TRP A 566 -27.39 0.01 19.43
C TRP A 566 -27.02 -1.03 20.51
N ASN A 567 -27.95 -1.48 21.32
CA ASN A 567 -27.71 -2.28 22.52
C ASN A 567 -26.68 -1.61 23.46
N ALA A 568 -26.74 -0.28 23.57
CA ALA A 568 -25.78 0.50 24.31
C ALA A 568 -25.76 0.12 25.80
N ALA A 569 -24.57 -0.13 26.35
CA ALA A 569 -24.37 -0.36 27.79
C ALA A 569 -24.26 0.97 28.55
N CYS A 570 -23.61 1.96 27.95
CA CYS A 570 -23.57 3.32 28.49
C CYS A 570 -23.30 4.38 27.40
N VAL A 571 -23.64 5.62 27.72
CA VAL A 571 -23.28 6.83 26.99
C VAL A 571 -22.18 7.54 27.77
N VAL A 572 -21.15 8.03 27.11
CA VAL A 572 -19.99 8.67 27.75
C VAL A 572 -19.71 10.01 27.09
N LEU A 573 -19.87 11.10 27.82
CA LEU A 573 -19.45 12.43 27.38
C LEU A 573 -17.97 12.63 27.72
N THR A 574 -17.17 12.82 26.67
CA THR A 574 -15.72 12.92 26.79
C THR A 574 -15.26 14.37 26.97
N PRO A 575 -14.11 14.62 27.64
CA PRO A 575 -13.56 15.95 27.84
C PRO A 575 -12.98 16.55 26.53
N GLY A 576 -12.64 17.84 26.57
CA GLY A 576 -11.83 18.50 25.54
C GLY A 576 -12.62 19.00 24.32
N HIS A 577 -13.89 18.67 24.16
CA HIS A 577 -14.68 19.24 23.07
C HIS A 577 -15.07 20.70 23.36
N PRO A 578 -14.92 21.65 22.40
CA PRO A 578 -15.24 23.06 22.61
C PRO A 578 -16.70 23.31 23.06
N ARG A 579 -17.60 22.41 22.72
CA ARG A 579 -19.04 22.48 23.08
C ARG A 579 -19.42 21.45 24.15
N HIS A 580 -18.49 21.12 25.05
CA HIS A 580 -18.72 20.12 26.10
C HIS A 580 -19.95 20.47 27.00
N ALA A 581 -20.07 21.75 27.43
CA ALA A 581 -21.18 22.18 28.29
C ALA A 581 -22.55 22.10 27.59
N GLU A 582 -22.60 22.40 26.28
CA GLU A 582 -23.82 22.29 25.49
C GLU A 582 -24.22 20.83 25.26
N LEU A 583 -23.25 19.95 25.00
CA LEU A 583 -23.47 18.52 24.89
C LEU A 583 -23.96 17.93 26.23
N GLN A 584 -23.36 18.33 27.36
CA GLN A 584 -23.79 17.90 28.69
C GLN A 584 -25.25 18.29 28.94
N ARG A 585 -25.63 19.56 28.74
CA ARG A 585 -27.01 20.03 28.89
C ARG A 585 -27.99 19.24 28.01
N THR A 586 -27.57 18.92 26.77
CA THR A 586 -28.39 18.13 25.85
C THR A 586 -28.58 16.70 26.35
N LEU A 587 -27.51 16.04 26.80
CA LEU A 587 -27.59 14.69 27.36
C LEU A 587 -28.39 14.63 28.66
N GLU A 588 -28.20 15.59 29.55
CA GLU A 588 -28.99 15.68 30.77
C GLU A 588 -30.49 15.89 30.50
N ALA A 589 -30.85 16.66 29.46
CA ALA A 589 -32.23 16.84 29.04
C ALA A 589 -32.82 15.58 28.38
N LEU A 590 -31.99 14.75 27.72
CA LEU A 590 -32.40 13.49 27.07
C LEU A 590 -32.48 12.32 28.06
N LEU A 591 -31.48 12.18 28.95
CA LEU A 591 -31.22 10.96 29.73
C LEU A 591 -31.30 11.18 31.26
N GLY A 592 -31.39 12.44 31.72
CA GLY A 592 -31.27 12.79 33.15
C GLY A 592 -29.79 13.05 33.54
N PRO A 593 -29.53 13.25 34.85
CA PRO A 593 -28.20 13.59 35.35
C PRO A 593 -27.17 12.48 35.07
N GLY A 594 -25.97 12.86 34.59
CA GLY A 594 -24.85 11.94 34.37
C GLY A 594 -24.07 11.66 35.66
N THR A 595 -23.39 10.52 35.70
CA THR A 595 -22.51 10.12 36.80
C THR A 595 -21.06 10.52 36.46
N PRO A 596 -20.38 11.30 37.31
CA PRO A 596 -18.97 11.63 37.06
C PRO A 596 -18.05 10.45 37.37
N SER A 597 -17.05 10.20 36.51
CA SER A 597 -15.99 9.23 36.73
C SER A 597 -14.73 9.71 36.06
N ALA A 598 -13.66 9.91 36.80
CA ALA A 598 -12.40 10.49 36.34
C ALA A 598 -12.64 11.80 35.58
N ASP A 599 -12.32 11.81 34.28
CA ASP A 599 -12.39 12.97 33.39
C ASP A 599 -13.64 13.01 32.49
N VAL A 600 -14.64 12.13 32.73
CA VAL A 600 -15.88 12.01 31.92
C VAL A 600 -17.14 12.10 32.77
N LEU A 601 -18.27 12.31 32.07
CA LEU A 601 -19.62 12.02 32.59
C LEU A 601 -20.16 10.80 31.83
N TYR A 602 -20.74 9.83 32.55
CA TYR A 602 -21.34 8.67 31.90
C TYR A 602 -22.78 8.40 32.41
N TRP A 603 -23.56 7.80 31.55
CA TRP A 603 -24.93 7.35 31.80
C TRP A 603 -24.97 5.85 31.60
N PRO A 604 -25.10 5.05 32.67
CA PRO A 604 -25.30 3.61 32.54
C PRO A 604 -26.68 3.29 31.98
N ARG A 605 -26.87 2.11 31.43
CA ARG A 605 -28.12 1.65 30.81
C ARG A 605 -29.27 1.72 31.77
N THR A 606 -30.25 2.58 31.48
CA THR A 606 -31.53 2.73 32.20
C THR A 606 -32.71 2.86 31.25
N TRP A 607 -32.48 2.85 29.94
CA TRP A 607 -33.44 3.03 28.85
C TRP A 607 -34.10 1.73 28.39
#